data_a8e515c905d4e2b4822c91adffa7c4a1
#
_entry.id   a8e515c905d4e2b4822c91adffa7c4a1
#
_cell.length_a   1.000
_cell.length_b   1.000
_cell.length_c   1.000
_cell.angle_alpha   90.00
_cell.angle_beta   90.00
_cell.angle_gamma   90.00
#
_symmetry.space_group_name_H-M   'P 1'
#
loop_
_entity.id
_entity.type
_entity.pdbx_description
1 polymer ?
#
loop_
_entity_poly.entity_id
_entity_poly.type
_entity_poly.pdbx_seq_one_letter_code
_entity_poly.pdbx_strand_id
1 'polypeptide(L)'
;MLLGDTAGIRPFLDRYGISIGLQNVSEVLGNPNGGRTRGAAFDGQNMLSLGVDLEKAAGLKGGVFNVSAVQNYGHGLSASNIDNLNTISSVEARRSAWLYELWYQQSFLTGAVDVRVGQLGADQEFMITQYGNWFVNAAFGWPTLPSANLPAGGSNLPLATPGIRLRVNAAGPLMVLLGAFNGDPAGPGLGNPQVRDASGTLFRLGDGVFAVGEVQYAINAGKDAKGLPAILKAGGWYHSKASANQFFANDGLTVAPQAASGSAIARENWSAYGVVDVMLLPGPGGKGGLAAFARAAASPSGRSLVSLELTGGLVYNSPFGRDGDQAGGSVKNLGRYAASWIACWRKRPSSTAALT
;
A
#
# COMPACT_ATOMS: atom_id res chain seq x y z
N MET A 1 -10.47 22.41 -3.06
CA MET A 1 -11.57 21.41 -3.14
C MET A 1 -12.52 21.79 -4.27
N LEU A 2 -12.92 20.83 -5.12
CA LEU A 2 -13.72 21.09 -6.32
C LEU A 2 -15.11 21.70 -6.03
N LEU A 3 -15.74 21.34 -4.90
CA LEU A 3 -17.09 21.75 -4.52
C LEU A 3 -17.14 22.84 -3.43
N GLY A 4 -16.00 23.41 -3.04
CA GLY A 4 -15.93 24.43 -2.00
C GLY A 4 -16.61 24.05 -0.70
N ASP A 5 -17.37 24.96 -0.11
CA ASP A 5 -18.15 24.75 1.12
C ASP A 5 -19.51 24.05 0.90
N THR A 6 -19.84 23.74 -0.37
CA THR A 6 -21.07 23.04 -0.76
C THR A 6 -22.34 23.77 -0.24
N ALA A 7 -22.43 25.07 -0.52
CA ALA A 7 -23.54 25.93 -0.11
C ALA A 7 -23.84 25.93 1.43
N GLY A 8 -22.79 25.87 2.23
CA GLY A 8 -22.88 25.89 3.70
C GLY A 8 -23.09 24.52 4.35
N ILE A 9 -23.26 23.44 3.59
CA ILE A 9 -23.44 22.10 4.14
C ILE A 9 -22.18 21.62 4.89
N ARG A 10 -20.99 21.85 4.35
CA ARG A 10 -19.74 21.47 5.01
C ARG A 10 -19.53 22.17 6.36
N PRO A 11 -19.62 23.51 6.45
CA PRO A 11 -19.52 24.19 7.74
C PRO A 11 -20.61 23.75 8.73
N PHE A 12 -21.81 23.41 8.25
CA PHE A 12 -22.88 22.88 9.07
C PHE A 12 -22.49 21.52 9.67
N LEU A 13 -22.06 20.57 8.85
CA LEU A 13 -21.65 19.23 9.29
C LEU A 13 -20.43 19.29 10.23
N ASP A 14 -19.46 20.14 9.94
CA ASP A 14 -18.24 20.29 10.77
C ASP A 14 -18.54 20.76 12.20
N ARG A 15 -19.62 21.53 12.40
CA ARG A 15 -20.08 21.90 13.75
C ARG A 15 -20.46 20.69 14.60
N TYR A 16 -20.95 19.63 13.96
CA TYR A 16 -21.30 18.37 14.58
C TYR A 16 -20.18 17.34 14.52
N GLY A 17 -18.97 17.75 14.10
CA GLY A 17 -17.83 16.87 13.98
C GLY A 17 -17.90 15.89 12.78
N ILE A 18 -18.81 16.12 11.82
CA ILE A 18 -19.02 15.22 10.66
C ILE A 18 -18.23 15.77 9.46
N SER A 19 -17.40 14.91 8.87
CA SER A 19 -16.67 15.20 7.63
C SER A 19 -17.04 14.17 6.56
N ILE A 20 -17.33 14.65 5.35
CA ILE A 20 -17.59 13.81 4.18
C ILE A 20 -16.55 14.09 3.11
N GLY A 21 -15.89 13.03 2.64
CA GLY A 21 -14.95 13.05 1.53
C GLY A 21 -15.48 12.25 0.35
N LEU A 22 -15.35 12.82 -0.86
CA LEU A 22 -15.55 12.13 -2.12
C LEU A 22 -14.33 12.38 -2.99
N GLN A 23 -13.68 11.31 -3.40
CA GLN A 23 -12.57 11.35 -4.33
C GLN A 23 -12.92 10.51 -5.56
N ASN A 24 -12.59 11.02 -6.73
CA ASN A 24 -12.65 10.28 -8.00
C ASN A 24 -11.26 10.29 -8.63
N VAL A 25 -10.83 9.14 -9.10
CA VAL A 25 -9.68 8.97 -9.97
C VAL A 25 -10.18 8.26 -11.21
N SER A 26 -9.92 8.82 -12.39
CA SER A 26 -10.24 8.23 -13.69
C SER A 26 -9.00 8.28 -14.55
N GLU A 27 -8.69 7.19 -15.23
CA GLU A 27 -7.49 7.11 -16.04
C GLU A 27 -7.71 6.35 -17.34
N VAL A 28 -6.90 6.69 -18.33
CA VAL A 28 -6.77 5.95 -19.58
C VAL A 28 -5.31 5.55 -19.72
N LEU A 29 -5.06 4.26 -19.70
CA LEU A 29 -3.73 3.71 -19.84
C LEU A 29 -3.62 2.93 -21.15
N GLY A 30 -2.45 2.97 -21.79
CA GLY A 30 -2.23 2.35 -23.09
C GLY A 30 -0.99 1.46 -23.11
N ASN A 31 -1.10 0.32 -23.81
CA ASN A 31 0.01 -0.56 -24.15
C ASN A 31 0.26 -0.54 -25.67
N PRO A 32 1.16 0.32 -26.16
CA PRO A 32 1.43 0.43 -27.59
C PRO A 32 2.32 -0.70 -28.12
N ASN A 33 3.09 -1.36 -27.24
CA ASN A 33 4.01 -2.41 -27.63
C ASN A 33 4.30 -3.38 -26.48
N GLY A 34 4.54 -4.66 -26.80
CA GLY A 34 4.78 -5.72 -25.81
C GLY A 34 3.51 -6.20 -25.10
N GLY A 35 3.68 -6.89 -23.95
CA GLY A 35 2.58 -7.51 -23.24
C GLY A 35 1.91 -8.64 -23.97
N ARG A 36 0.74 -9.06 -23.49
CA ARG A 36 -0.11 -10.10 -24.07
C ARG A 36 -0.86 -9.61 -25.31
N THR A 37 -1.42 -8.40 -25.22
CA THR A 37 -2.12 -7.73 -26.32
C THR A 37 -1.90 -6.23 -26.26
N ARG A 38 -1.82 -5.57 -27.42
CA ARG A 38 -1.79 -4.11 -27.51
C ARG A 38 -3.18 -3.54 -27.30
N GLY A 39 -3.27 -2.33 -26.78
CA GLY A 39 -4.55 -1.66 -26.60
C GLY A 39 -4.50 -0.57 -25.53
N ALA A 40 -5.66 -0.03 -25.25
CA ALA A 40 -5.88 0.93 -24.18
C ALA A 40 -7.04 0.46 -23.29
N ALA A 41 -6.98 0.81 -22.04
CA ALA A 41 -8.02 0.53 -21.05
C ALA A 41 -8.42 1.84 -20.35
N PHE A 42 -9.69 1.92 -20.00
CA PHE A 42 -10.25 2.99 -19.16
C PHE A 42 -10.74 2.38 -17.88
N ASP A 43 -10.26 2.87 -16.77
CA ASP A 43 -10.72 2.49 -15.44
C ASP A 43 -10.71 3.67 -14.48
N GLY A 44 -11.17 3.44 -13.29
CA GLY A 44 -11.16 4.44 -12.24
C GLY A 44 -11.81 3.95 -10.96
N GLN A 45 -11.73 4.84 -9.99
CA GLN A 45 -12.15 4.57 -8.63
C GLN A 45 -12.86 5.79 -8.03
N ASN A 46 -13.99 5.56 -7.41
CA ASN A 46 -14.63 6.49 -6.48
C ASN A 46 -14.35 6.03 -5.05
N MET A 47 -13.94 6.93 -4.18
CA MET A 47 -13.84 6.69 -2.75
C MET A 47 -14.74 7.67 -2.00
N LEU A 48 -15.68 7.14 -1.25
CA LEU A 48 -16.53 7.89 -0.33
C LEU A 48 -16.03 7.63 1.09
N SER A 49 -15.86 8.69 1.88
CA SER A 49 -15.50 8.59 3.29
C SER A 49 -16.40 9.45 4.16
N LEU A 50 -16.73 8.94 5.34
CA LEU A 50 -17.42 9.63 6.41
C LEU A 50 -16.57 9.52 7.68
N GLY A 51 -16.11 10.65 8.18
CA GLY A 51 -15.41 10.77 9.45
C GLY A 51 -16.29 11.48 10.49
N VAL A 52 -16.23 11.02 11.73
CA VAL A 52 -16.94 11.64 12.85
C VAL A 52 -15.98 11.89 13.99
N ASP A 53 -15.75 13.16 14.30
CA ASP A 53 -15.08 13.61 15.52
C ASP A 53 -16.07 13.46 16.69
N LEU A 54 -15.86 12.46 17.52
CA LEU A 54 -16.77 12.12 18.61
C LEU A 54 -16.66 13.10 19.80
N GLU A 55 -15.59 13.89 19.89
CA GLU A 55 -15.54 14.96 20.87
C GLU A 55 -16.53 16.07 20.54
N LYS A 56 -16.60 16.49 19.28
CA LYS A 56 -17.61 17.45 18.81
C LYS A 56 -19.01 16.86 18.79
N ALA A 57 -19.17 15.62 18.33
CA ALA A 57 -20.47 14.99 18.15
C ALA A 57 -21.12 14.54 19.47
N ALA A 58 -20.34 14.03 20.42
CA ALA A 58 -20.82 13.35 21.62
C ALA A 58 -20.04 13.63 22.90
N GLY A 59 -19.06 14.55 22.86
CA GLY A 59 -18.21 14.88 24.02
C GLY A 59 -17.17 13.83 24.38
N LEU A 60 -16.97 12.80 23.53
CA LEU A 60 -15.96 11.75 23.75
C LEU A 60 -14.59 12.22 23.27
N LYS A 61 -13.81 12.76 24.19
CA LYS A 61 -12.49 13.34 23.92
C LYS A 61 -11.54 12.36 23.27
N GLY A 62 -10.95 12.79 22.14
CA GLY A 62 -9.97 12.01 21.39
C GLY A 62 -10.55 10.80 20.63
N GLY A 63 -11.87 10.64 20.61
CA GLY A 63 -12.56 9.60 19.85
C GLY A 63 -12.80 10.04 18.41
N VAL A 64 -12.50 9.15 17.45
CA VAL A 64 -12.80 9.34 16.02
C VAL A 64 -13.40 8.05 15.46
N PHE A 65 -14.47 8.18 14.70
CA PHE A 65 -15.06 7.10 13.93
C PHE A 65 -14.88 7.37 12.43
N ASN A 66 -14.65 6.33 11.65
CA ASN A 66 -14.55 6.44 10.19
C ASN A 66 -15.20 5.26 9.49
N VAL A 67 -15.86 5.55 8.39
CA VAL A 67 -16.26 4.55 7.41
C VAL A 67 -15.88 5.04 6.01
N SER A 68 -15.35 4.15 5.19
CA SER A 68 -15.08 4.43 3.78
C SER A 68 -15.50 3.28 2.89
N ALA A 69 -15.98 3.63 1.72
CA ALA A 69 -16.36 2.70 0.67
C ALA A 69 -15.65 3.09 -0.63
N VAL A 70 -15.28 2.08 -1.39
CA VAL A 70 -14.62 2.27 -2.67
C VAL A 70 -15.42 1.57 -3.77
N GLN A 71 -15.57 2.23 -4.91
CA GLN A 71 -16.17 1.67 -6.11
C GLN A 71 -15.19 1.75 -7.27
N ASN A 72 -14.85 0.59 -7.83
CA ASN A 72 -14.05 0.51 -9.05
C ASN A 72 -14.94 0.29 -10.28
N TYR A 73 -14.57 0.93 -11.38
CA TYR A 73 -15.28 0.85 -12.66
C TYR A 73 -14.29 0.75 -13.82
N GLY A 74 -14.81 0.41 -15.02
CA GLY A 74 -13.94 0.17 -16.18
C GLY A 74 -13.25 -1.18 -16.14
N HIS A 75 -12.07 -1.28 -16.73
CA HIS A 75 -11.20 -2.46 -16.68
C HIS A 75 -9.73 -2.03 -16.77
N GLY A 76 -8.89 -2.65 -15.94
CA GLY A 76 -7.47 -2.33 -15.90
C GLY A 76 -6.69 -2.92 -17.07
N LEU A 77 -5.60 -2.27 -17.42
CA LEU A 77 -4.68 -2.69 -18.48
C LEU A 77 -3.83 -3.89 -18.09
N SER A 78 -3.55 -4.06 -16.79
CA SER A 78 -2.62 -5.07 -16.27
C SER A 78 -3.05 -6.49 -16.57
N ALA A 79 -4.26 -6.87 -16.18
CA ALA A 79 -4.74 -8.24 -16.35
C ALA A 79 -5.13 -8.58 -17.80
N SER A 80 -5.62 -7.61 -18.56
CA SER A 80 -6.14 -7.83 -19.91
C SER A 80 -5.06 -7.77 -20.99
N ASN A 81 -4.12 -6.84 -20.87
CA ASN A 81 -3.19 -6.50 -21.94
C ASN A 81 -1.74 -6.87 -21.64
N ILE A 82 -1.30 -6.80 -20.38
CA ILE A 82 0.12 -6.94 -20.02
C ILE A 82 0.42 -8.28 -19.34
N ASP A 83 -0.45 -8.74 -18.44
CA ASP A 83 -0.27 -9.96 -17.64
C ASP A 83 0.96 -9.88 -16.74
N ASN A 84 1.06 -8.79 -15.98
CA ASN A 84 2.17 -8.52 -15.06
C ASN A 84 1.84 -8.91 -13.62
N LEU A 85 2.88 -9.14 -12.82
CA LEU A 85 2.76 -9.54 -11.42
C LEU A 85 2.14 -8.46 -10.52
N ASN A 86 2.32 -7.20 -10.88
CA ASN A 86 1.83 -6.06 -10.11
C ASN A 86 1.10 -5.09 -11.03
N THR A 87 -0.06 -4.60 -10.60
CA THR A 87 -0.87 -3.70 -11.41
C THR A 87 -0.11 -2.42 -11.80
N ILE A 88 -0.37 -1.95 -13.02
CA ILE A 88 0.22 -0.69 -13.51
C ILE A 88 -0.27 0.47 -12.68
N SER A 89 -1.55 0.47 -12.35
CA SER A 89 -2.15 1.51 -11.53
C SER A 89 -2.68 0.98 -10.21
N SER A 90 -2.60 1.80 -9.17
CA SER A 90 -3.16 1.51 -7.85
C SER A 90 -4.69 1.50 -7.81
N VAL A 91 -5.34 2.04 -8.83
CA VAL A 91 -6.81 2.04 -8.94
C VAL A 91 -7.37 0.82 -9.68
N GLU A 92 -6.50 0.02 -10.30
CA GLU A 92 -6.92 -1.21 -10.99
C GLU A 92 -7.45 -2.25 -10.02
N ALA A 93 -8.75 -2.52 -10.06
CA ALA A 93 -9.40 -3.58 -9.33
C ALA A 93 -10.61 -4.11 -10.09
N ARG A 94 -11.21 -5.19 -9.60
CA ARG A 94 -12.44 -5.73 -10.16
C ARG A 94 -13.57 -4.68 -10.08
N ARG A 95 -14.42 -4.60 -11.08
CA ARG A 95 -15.63 -3.75 -11.05
C ARG A 95 -16.56 -4.22 -9.94
N SER A 96 -16.60 -3.48 -8.85
CA SER A 96 -17.46 -3.72 -7.69
C SER A 96 -17.46 -2.49 -6.78
N ALA A 97 -18.24 -2.58 -5.71
CA ALA A 97 -18.16 -1.65 -4.60
C ALA A 97 -17.84 -2.43 -3.32
N TRP A 98 -16.92 -1.92 -2.53
CA TRP A 98 -16.47 -2.51 -1.28
C TRP A 98 -16.63 -1.54 -0.12
N LEU A 99 -17.03 -2.05 1.03
CA LEU A 99 -16.72 -1.42 2.30
C LEU A 99 -15.20 -1.56 2.51
N TYR A 100 -14.46 -0.45 2.43
CA TYR A 100 -13.03 -0.50 2.57
C TYR A 100 -12.63 -0.46 4.04
N GLU A 101 -12.87 0.66 4.73
CA GLU A 101 -12.56 0.78 6.14
C GLU A 101 -13.80 1.06 6.98
N LEU A 102 -13.81 0.51 8.19
CA LEU A 102 -14.80 0.76 9.22
C LEU A 102 -14.11 0.63 10.58
N TRP A 103 -13.77 1.76 11.20
CA TRP A 103 -12.98 1.73 12.42
C TRP A 103 -13.33 2.85 13.41
N TYR A 104 -12.98 2.57 14.66
CA TYR A 104 -12.93 3.52 15.75
C TYR A 104 -11.48 3.73 16.18
N GLN A 105 -11.11 4.99 16.45
CA GLN A 105 -9.83 5.38 17.01
C GLN A 105 -10.02 6.13 18.32
N GLN A 106 -9.22 5.80 19.33
CA GLN A 106 -9.12 6.53 20.59
C GLN A 106 -7.72 7.05 20.77
N SER A 107 -7.62 8.36 20.98
CA SER A 107 -6.36 9.02 21.33
C SER A 107 -6.27 9.22 22.85
N PHE A 108 -5.08 9.01 23.38
CA PHE A 108 -4.72 9.12 24.79
C PHE A 108 -3.51 10.05 24.95
N LEU A 109 -3.25 10.48 26.18
CA LEU A 109 -2.07 11.28 26.54
C LEU A 109 -1.88 12.49 25.61
N THR A 110 -2.97 13.24 25.39
CA THR A 110 -2.97 14.42 24.51
C THR A 110 -2.50 14.13 23.08
N GLY A 111 -2.81 12.92 22.56
CA GLY A 111 -2.45 12.50 21.21
C GLY A 111 -1.07 11.82 21.07
N ALA A 112 -0.34 11.63 22.18
CA ALA A 112 0.91 10.89 22.15
C ALA A 112 0.74 9.41 21.82
N VAL A 113 -0.41 8.83 22.19
CA VAL A 113 -0.77 7.43 21.90
C VAL A 113 -2.14 7.40 21.27
N ASP A 114 -2.32 6.65 20.20
CA ASP A 114 -3.65 6.31 19.70
C ASP A 114 -3.76 4.83 19.31
N VAL A 115 -4.94 4.29 19.54
CA VAL A 115 -5.33 2.93 19.18
C VAL A 115 -6.48 3.01 18.21
N ARG A 116 -6.38 2.27 17.10
CA ARG A 116 -7.45 2.12 16.11
C ARG A 116 -7.86 0.66 16.05
N VAL A 117 -9.16 0.40 16.01
CA VAL A 117 -9.73 -0.95 15.95
C VAL A 117 -10.89 -0.98 14.97
N GLY A 118 -10.99 -2.06 14.21
CA GLY A 118 -12.04 -2.26 13.20
C GLY A 118 -11.51 -2.91 11.95
N GLN A 119 -12.17 -2.69 10.82
CA GLN A 119 -11.68 -3.06 9.50
C GLN A 119 -10.73 -1.98 9.00
N LEU A 120 -9.48 -2.34 8.78
CA LEU A 120 -8.37 -1.41 8.52
C LEU A 120 -7.58 -1.85 7.29
N GLY A 121 -7.15 -0.90 6.46
CA GLY A 121 -6.13 -1.10 5.43
C GLY A 121 -4.73 -0.87 6.00
N ALA A 122 -3.85 -1.86 5.94
CA ALA A 122 -2.46 -1.70 6.37
C ALA A 122 -1.67 -0.76 5.44
N ASP A 123 -2.06 -0.70 4.17
CA ASP A 123 -1.52 0.18 3.14
C ASP A 123 -1.75 1.68 3.42
N GLN A 124 -2.61 2.01 4.38
CA GLN A 124 -2.88 3.40 4.75
C GLN A 124 -1.84 3.99 5.71
N GLU A 125 -1.07 3.16 6.39
CA GLU A 125 -0.13 3.64 7.43
C GLU A 125 1.27 3.03 7.34
N PHE A 126 1.42 1.78 6.85
CA PHE A 126 2.69 1.07 6.84
C PHE A 126 3.36 1.10 5.46
N MET A 127 4.68 1.12 5.43
CA MET A 127 5.51 1.08 4.22
C MET A 127 5.32 2.28 3.26
N ILE A 128 4.62 3.33 3.69
CA ILE A 128 4.30 4.48 2.86
C ILE A 128 5.54 5.34 2.64
N THR A 129 5.78 5.76 1.41
CA THR A 129 6.72 6.84 1.08
C THR A 129 5.94 8.12 0.79
N GLN A 130 6.43 9.24 1.32
CA GLN A 130 5.80 10.54 1.09
C GLN A 130 5.86 10.96 -0.39
N TYR A 131 6.96 10.66 -1.07
CA TYR A 131 7.17 11.06 -2.45
C TYR A 131 6.82 9.97 -3.48
N GLY A 132 6.81 8.69 -3.07
CA GLY A 132 6.46 7.59 -3.95
C GLY A 132 4.98 7.57 -4.35
N ASN A 133 4.10 8.03 -3.48
CA ASN A 133 2.64 8.04 -3.71
C ASN A 133 2.18 8.88 -4.91
N TRP A 134 3.07 9.66 -5.52
CA TRP A 134 2.78 10.43 -6.73
C TRP A 134 2.87 9.61 -8.03
N PHE A 135 3.43 8.42 -7.96
CA PHE A 135 3.58 7.56 -9.14
C PHE A 135 2.40 6.62 -9.29
N VAL A 136 1.96 6.42 -10.52
CA VAL A 136 0.77 5.64 -10.88
C VAL A 136 0.91 4.17 -10.50
N ASN A 137 2.12 3.58 -10.66
CA ASN A 137 2.30 2.16 -10.43
C ASN A 137 1.97 1.75 -8.98
N ALA A 138 1.13 0.73 -8.84
CA ALA A 138 0.62 0.26 -7.56
C ALA A 138 1.71 -0.07 -6.51
N ALA A 139 2.91 -0.47 -6.96
CA ALA A 139 4.02 -0.75 -6.06
C ALA A 139 4.51 0.46 -5.27
N PHE A 140 4.25 1.67 -5.73
CA PHE A 140 4.65 2.88 -5.00
C PHE A 140 3.69 3.20 -3.84
N GLY A 141 2.45 2.73 -3.89
CA GLY A 141 1.56 2.63 -2.73
C GLY A 141 1.88 1.37 -1.90
N TRP A 142 1.07 0.31 -2.04
CA TRP A 142 1.35 -0.98 -1.39
C TRP A 142 2.42 -1.76 -2.14
N PRO A 143 3.56 -2.12 -1.51
CA PRO A 143 4.67 -2.79 -2.18
C PRO A 143 4.27 -4.12 -2.82
N THR A 144 4.95 -4.48 -3.91
CA THR A 144 4.73 -5.77 -4.57
C THR A 144 5.11 -6.95 -3.70
N LEU A 145 6.14 -6.79 -2.87
CA LEU A 145 6.62 -7.88 -2.01
C LEU A 145 5.53 -8.36 -1.04
N PRO A 146 4.90 -7.54 -0.18
CA PRO A 146 3.77 -8.00 0.62
C PRO A 146 2.56 -8.37 -0.23
N SER A 147 2.25 -7.64 -1.31
CA SER A 147 1.13 -7.95 -2.19
C SER A 147 1.22 -9.33 -2.82
N ALA A 148 2.43 -9.79 -3.20
CA ALA A 148 2.65 -11.10 -3.79
C ALA A 148 2.80 -12.24 -2.77
N ASN A 149 3.20 -11.94 -1.54
CA ASN A 149 3.58 -12.93 -0.54
C ASN A 149 2.54 -13.14 0.56
N LEU A 150 1.63 -12.19 0.77
CA LEU A 150 0.54 -12.31 1.74
C LEU A 150 -0.71 -12.90 1.07
N PRO A 151 -1.53 -13.68 1.80
CA PRO A 151 -2.83 -14.12 1.32
C PRO A 151 -3.68 -12.95 0.84
N ALA A 152 -4.32 -13.10 -0.33
CA ALA A 152 -5.14 -12.08 -0.98
C ALA A 152 -4.45 -10.71 -1.18
N GLY A 153 -3.10 -10.66 -1.12
CA GLY A 153 -2.31 -9.44 -1.21
C GLY A 153 -2.12 -8.69 0.12
N GLY A 154 -2.63 -9.23 1.23
CA GLY A 154 -2.66 -8.59 2.54
C GLY A 154 -3.80 -7.58 2.68
N SER A 155 -3.88 -6.93 3.85
CA SER A 155 -4.89 -5.91 4.12
C SER A 155 -4.55 -4.60 3.39
N ASN A 156 -5.05 -4.47 2.18
CA ASN A 156 -4.84 -3.29 1.33
C ASN A 156 -6.06 -3.04 0.44
N LEU A 157 -6.11 -1.87 -0.18
CA LEU A 157 -7.18 -1.49 -1.11
C LEU A 157 -7.32 -2.52 -2.27
N PRO A 158 -8.55 -3.02 -2.61
CA PRO A 158 -9.84 -2.70 -2.02
C PRO A 158 -10.27 -3.58 -0.83
N LEU A 159 -9.44 -4.51 -0.37
CA LEU A 159 -9.76 -5.53 0.64
C LEU A 159 -9.04 -5.23 1.97
N ALA A 160 -9.71 -4.48 2.85
CA ALA A 160 -9.27 -4.33 4.23
C ALA A 160 -9.74 -5.50 5.10
N THR A 161 -9.22 -5.62 6.31
CA THR A 161 -9.56 -6.73 7.22
C THR A 161 -9.62 -6.27 8.68
N PRO A 162 -10.38 -6.97 9.54
CA PRO A 162 -10.40 -6.68 10.96
C PRO A 162 -8.99 -6.70 11.57
N GLY A 163 -8.70 -5.69 12.37
CA GLY A 163 -7.40 -5.52 12.98
C GLY A 163 -7.37 -4.45 14.07
N ILE A 164 -6.22 -4.31 14.67
CA ILE A 164 -5.89 -3.28 15.65
C ILE A 164 -4.56 -2.64 15.26
N ARG A 165 -4.49 -1.31 15.41
CA ARG A 165 -3.25 -0.55 15.21
C ARG A 165 -2.99 0.34 16.42
N LEU A 166 -1.77 0.30 16.92
CA LEU A 166 -1.24 1.20 17.93
C LEU A 166 -0.25 2.17 17.27
N ARG A 167 -0.40 3.48 17.52
CA ARG A 167 0.60 4.50 17.22
C ARG A 167 1.06 5.16 18.50
N VAL A 168 2.37 5.31 18.62
CA VAL A 168 3.02 6.01 19.73
C VAL A 168 3.91 7.09 19.13
N ASN A 169 3.54 8.35 19.36
CA ASN A 169 4.40 9.50 19.09
C ASN A 169 5.27 9.70 20.34
N ALA A 170 6.47 9.14 20.30
CA ALA A 170 7.42 9.33 21.39
C ALA A 170 7.91 10.78 21.41
N ALA A 171 8.52 11.19 22.51
CA ALA A 171 9.05 12.55 22.61
C ALA A 171 10.03 12.84 21.46
N GLY A 172 9.86 13.98 20.79
CA GLY A 172 10.71 14.42 19.69
C GLY A 172 10.34 13.80 18.32
N PRO A 173 11.33 13.39 17.51
CA PRO A 173 11.13 13.00 16.10
C PRO A 173 10.69 11.54 15.92
N LEU A 174 10.54 10.77 16.99
CA LEU A 174 10.32 9.34 16.93
C LEU A 174 8.84 8.98 16.97
N MET A 175 8.39 8.15 16.03
CA MET A 175 7.07 7.52 16.01
C MET A 175 7.20 6.01 15.85
N VAL A 176 6.37 5.26 16.56
CA VAL A 176 6.26 3.81 16.46
C VAL A 176 4.84 3.44 16.06
N LEU A 177 4.74 2.58 15.06
CA LEU A 177 3.49 1.98 14.59
C LEU A 177 3.54 0.47 14.79
N LEU A 178 2.48 -0.10 15.36
CA LEU A 178 2.30 -1.54 15.47
C LEU A 178 0.90 -1.89 14.98
N GLY A 179 0.77 -2.93 14.17
CA GLY A 179 -0.50 -3.42 13.65
C GLY A 179 -0.61 -4.94 13.77
N ALA A 180 -1.80 -5.42 14.07
CA ALA A 180 -2.16 -6.83 14.00
C ALA A 180 -3.51 -6.95 13.32
N PHE A 181 -3.56 -7.75 12.25
CA PHE A 181 -4.69 -7.88 11.35
C PHE A 181 -5.04 -9.36 11.18
N ASN A 182 -6.28 -9.67 10.78
CA ASN A 182 -6.57 -11.00 10.28
C ASN A 182 -5.70 -11.29 9.05
N GLY A 183 -5.17 -12.50 8.94
CA GLY A 183 -4.12 -12.83 7.97
C GLY A 183 -4.59 -12.96 6.51
N ASP A 184 -5.90 -13.13 6.26
CA ASP A 184 -6.44 -13.28 4.91
C ASP A 184 -7.72 -12.46 4.76
N PRO A 185 -7.67 -11.30 4.07
CA PRO A 185 -8.83 -10.42 3.93
C PRO A 185 -10.01 -11.07 3.21
N ALA A 186 -9.75 -11.97 2.25
CA ALA A 186 -10.81 -12.63 1.48
C ALA A 186 -11.16 -14.04 1.98
N GLY A 187 -10.48 -14.53 3.03
CA GLY A 187 -10.59 -15.89 3.52
C GLY A 187 -9.98 -16.93 2.56
N PRO A 188 -9.82 -18.18 3.03
CA PRO A 188 -9.22 -19.26 2.23
C PRO A 188 -10.11 -19.62 1.04
N GLY A 189 -9.48 -19.97 -0.08
CA GLY A 189 -10.17 -20.41 -1.29
C GLY A 189 -9.35 -20.19 -2.55
N LEU A 190 -9.83 -20.78 -3.65
CA LEU A 190 -9.23 -20.62 -4.97
C LEU A 190 -9.81 -19.39 -5.69
N GLY A 191 -9.11 -18.93 -6.70
CA GLY A 191 -9.55 -17.84 -7.59
C GLY A 191 -9.30 -16.43 -7.02
N ASN A 192 -9.94 -15.45 -7.65
CA ASN A 192 -9.72 -14.04 -7.36
C ASN A 192 -10.27 -13.68 -5.96
N PRO A 193 -9.44 -13.16 -5.04
CA PRO A 193 -9.87 -12.74 -3.71
C PRO A 193 -10.96 -11.64 -3.75
N GLN A 194 -10.95 -10.75 -4.74
CA GLN A 194 -11.96 -9.73 -4.93
C GLN A 194 -13.34 -10.28 -5.38
N VAL A 195 -13.41 -11.58 -5.71
CA VAL A 195 -14.68 -12.30 -5.93
C VAL A 195 -15.13 -13.00 -4.66
N ARG A 196 -14.19 -13.55 -3.88
CA ARG A 196 -14.50 -14.22 -2.61
C ARG A 196 -15.06 -13.24 -1.58
N ASP A 197 -14.46 -12.06 -1.47
CA ASP A 197 -15.04 -10.93 -0.75
C ASP A 197 -15.42 -9.82 -1.74
N ALA A 198 -16.60 -9.97 -2.35
CA ALA A 198 -17.07 -9.08 -3.41
C ALA A 198 -17.58 -7.73 -2.91
N SER A 199 -17.74 -7.55 -1.60
CA SER A 199 -18.32 -6.37 -0.97
C SER A 199 -17.45 -5.77 0.15
N GLY A 200 -16.35 -6.41 0.53
CA GLY A 200 -15.51 -5.95 1.65
C GLY A 200 -16.19 -6.12 3.02
N THR A 201 -17.12 -7.07 3.14
CA THR A 201 -17.91 -7.26 4.37
C THR A 201 -17.66 -8.60 5.06
N LEU A 202 -16.62 -9.32 4.68
CA LEU A 202 -16.19 -10.52 5.37
C LEU A 202 -15.32 -10.16 6.60
N PHE A 203 -15.96 -9.92 7.73
CA PHE A 203 -15.28 -9.59 8.99
C PHE A 203 -14.70 -10.85 9.67
N ARG A 204 -13.73 -11.49 9.04
CA ARG A 204 -13.11 -12.75 9.49
C ARG A 204 -12.02 -12.50 10.52
N LEU A 205 -11.88 -13.43 11.49
CA LEU A 205 -10.86 -13.37 12.56
C LEU A 205 -10.03 -14.67 12.69
N GLY A 206 -10.32 -15.69 11.89
CA GLY A 206 -9.77 -17.05 12.02
C GLY A 206 -8.68 -17.42 11.01
N ASP A 207 -8.14 -16.47 10.24
CA ASP A 207 -7.28 -16.79 9.10
C ASP A 207 -5.78 -16.58 9.39
N GLY A 208 -5.40 -16.70 10.66
CA GLY A 208 -4.07 -16.39 11.15
C GLY A 208 -3.89 -14.91 11.44
N VAL A 209 -2.66 -14.51 11.73
CA VAL A 209 -2.33 -13.13 12.09
C VAL A 209 -1.32 -12.58 11.07
N PHE A 210 -1.63 -11.43 10.52
CA PHE A 210 -0.67 -10.54 9.86
C PHE A 210 -0.28 -9.45 10.86
N ALA A 211 0.95 -9.51 11.38
CA ALA A 211 1.50 -8.50 12.26
C ALA A 211 2.52 -7.64 11.52
N VAL A 212 2.52 -6.34 11.76
CA VAL A 212 3.46 -5.39 11.16
C VAL A 212 3.89 -4.35 12.19
N GLY A 213 5.18 -3.99 12.17
CA GLY A 213 5.75 -2.94 13.00
C GLY A 213 6.65 -2.01 12.19
N GLU A 214 6.60 -0.72 12.51
CA GLU A 214 7.40 0.30 11.84
C GLU A 214 7.83 1.36 12.85
N VAL A 215 9.11 1.73 12.81
CA VAL A 215 9.67 2.87 13.53
C VAL A 215 9.98 3.94 12.51
N GLN A 216 9.55 5.16 12.76
CA GLN A 216 9.79 6.33 11.92
C GLN A 216 10.58 7.38 12.70
N TYR A 217 11.57 7.97 12.04
CA TYR A 217 12.39 9.04 12.58
C TYR A 217 12.39 10.24 11.64
N ALA A 218 11.84 11.35 12.10
CA ALA A 218 11.73 12.59 11.33
C ALA A 218 12.92 13.51 11.62
N ILE A 219 13.68 13.85 10.58
CA ILE A 219 14.83 14.75 10.65
C ILE A 219 14.36 16.12 10.16
N ASN A 220 14.69 17.18 10.90
CA ASN A 220 14.37 18.57 10.55
C ASN A 220 12.87 18.78 10.21
N ALA A 221 11.96 18.13 10.94
CA ALA A 221 10.52 18.20 10.71
C ALA A 221 9.84 19.37 11.45
N GLY A 222 10.53 20.10 12.33
CA GLY A 222 9.98 21.23 13.07
C GLY A 222 9.88 22.51 12.24
N LYS A 223 8.97 23.41 12.61
CA LYS A 223 8.79 24.72 11.95
C LYS A 223 10.07 25.57 11.95
N ASP A 224 10.90 25.44 12.99
CA ASP A 224 12.14 26.18 13.17
C ASP A 224 13.39 25.39 12.74
N ALA A 225 13.20 24.26 12.09
CA ALA A 225 14.30 23.43 11.62
C ALA A 225 15.08 24.16 10.52
N LYS A 226 16.41 24.22 10.68
CA LYS A 226 17.29 24.91 9.72
C LYS A 226 17.83 24.01 8.62
N GLY A 227 17.56 22.70 8.67
CA GLY A 227 18.02 21.70 7.70
C GLY A 227 16.94 21.23 6.75
N LEU A 228 17.32 20.45 5.75
CA LEU A 228 16.40 19.82 4.84
C LEU A 228 15.64 18.68 5.56
N PRO A 229 14.32 18.57 5.39
CA PRO A 229 13.54 17.52 6.02
C PRO A 229 13.82 16.15 5.41
N ALA A 230 13.86 15.14 6.28
CA ALA A 230 13.90 13.74 5.87
C ALA A 230 13.08 12.89 6.84
N ILE A 231 12.58 11.76 6.35
CA ILE A 231 11.92 10.73 7.16
C ILE A 231 12.60 9.40 6.86
N LEU A 232 13.08 8.75 7.90
CA LEU A 232 13.64 7.41 7.86
C LEU A 232 12.64 6.47 8.52
N LYS A 233 12.37 5.32 7.88
CA LYS A 233 11.51 4.29 8.45
C LYS A 233 12.20 2.94 8.36
N ALA A 234 12.05 2.14 9.40
CA ALA A 234 12.49 0.76 9.44
C ALA A 234 11.37 -0.09 10.04
N GLY A 235 11.09 -1.23 9.43
CA GLY A 235 10.00 -2.07 9.88
C GLY A 235 10.10 -3.50 9.36
N GLY A 236 9.09 -4.27 9.71
CA GLY A 236 8.93 -5.64 9.24
C GLY A 236 7.52 -6.13 9.46
N TRP A 237 7.17 -7.19 8.76
CA TRP A 237 5.91 -7.89 8.97
C TRP A 237 6.13 -9.39 9.15
N TYR A 238 5.16 -10.01 9.77
CA TYR A 238 5.09 -11.44 10.04
C TYR A 238 3.68 -11.95 9.74
N HIS A 239 3.60 -13.12 9.11
CA HIS A 239 2.34 -13.81 8.84
C HIS A 239 2.39 -15.22 9.42
N SER A 240 1.44 -15.55 10.31
CA SER A 240 1.48 -16.75 11.13
C SER A 240 1.06 -18.03 10.40
N LYS A 241 0.33 -17.94 9.29
CA LYS A 241 -0.06 -19.13 8.51
C LYS A 241 1.08 -19.60 7.61
N ALA A 242 1.08 -20.90 7.37
CA ALA A 242 2.02 -21.53 6.47
C ALA A 242 1.86 -21.03 5.04
N SER A 243 2.98 -20.77 4.39
CA SER A 243 3.09 -20.40 2.99
C SER A 243 3.46 -21.61 2.13
N ALA A 244 3.21 -21.54 0.83
CA ALA A 244 3.69 -22.55 -0.11
C ALA A 244 5.21 -22.47 -0.27
N ASN A 245 5.88 -23.61 -0.21
CA ASN A 245 7.31 -23.68 -0.50
C ASN A 245 7.55 -23.39 -1.98
N GLN A 246 8.52 -22.52 -2.26
CA GLN A 246 8.81 -22.09 -3.65
C GLN A 246 9.80 -23.02 -4.38
N PHE A 247 10.36 -24.02 -3.68
CA PHE A 247 11.40 -24.92 -4.23
C PHE A 247 11.00 -26.38 -4.25
N PHE A 248 10.22 -26.85 -3.27
CA PHE A 248 9.92 -28.25 -3.09
C PHE A 248 8.45 -28.53 -3.23
N ALA A 249 8.12 -29.60 -3.96
CA ALA A 249 6.81 -30.20 -3.99
C ALA A 249 6.57 -31.07 -2.74
N ASN A 250 5.33 -31.52 -2.53
CA ASN A 250 4.95 -32.37 -1.39
C ASN A 250 5.67 -33.72 -1.38
N ASP A 251 6.18 -34.17 -2.52
CA ASP A 251 6.99 -35.39 -2.69
C ASP A 251 8.49 -35.18 -2.38
N GLY A 252 8.87 -33.96 -1.95
CA GLY A 252 10.27 -33.60 -1.65
C GLY A 252 11.13 -33.33 -2.88
N LEU A 253 10.56 -33.37 -4.07
CA LEU A 253 11.26 -33.05 -5.32
C LEU A 253 11.24 -31.53 -5.56
N THR A 254 12.21 -31.06 -6.35
CA THR A 254 12.27 -29.64 -6.73
C THR A 254 11.03 -29.27 -7.54
N VAL A 255 10.32 -28.22 -7.14
CA VAL A 255 9.12 -27.74 -7.84
C VAL A 255 9.54 -27.19 -9.21
N ALA A 256 9.17 -27.88 -10.25
CA ALA A 256 9.05 -27.23 -11.55
C ALA A 256 7.81 -26.30 -11.49
N PRO A 257 7.80 -25.14 -12.19
CA PRO A 257 6.70 -24.17 -12.11
C PRO A 257 5.28 -24.70 -12.39
N GLN A 258 5.14 -25.97 -12.72
CA GLN A 258 3.89 -26.63 -13.12
C GLN A 258 3.72 -28.03 -12.48
N ALA A 259 4.38 -28.30 -11.36
CA ALA A 259 4.27 -29.60 -10.72
C ALA A 259 2.83 -29.88 -10.26
N ALA A 260 2.25 -30.95 -10.78
CA ALA A 260 0.90 -31.40 -10.46
C ALA A 260 0.73 -31.90 -9.01
N SER A 261 1.83 -32.13 -8.31
CA SER A 261 1.87 -32.63 -6.92
C SER A 261 1.62 -31.56 -5.84
N GLY A 262 1.54 -30.27 -6.22
CA GLY A 262 1.44 -29.17 -5.27
C GLY A 262 2.76 -28.85 -4.57
N SER A 263 2.85 -27.65 -4.01
CA SER A 263 4.02 -27.20 -3.24
C SER A 263 4.01 -27.75 -1.82
N ALA A 264 5.18 -28.14 -1.33
CA ALA A 264 5.35 -28.44 0.10
C ALA A 264 4.96 -27.23 0.94
N ILE A 265 4.45 -27.49 2.14
CA ILE A 265 4.10 -26.42 3.08
C ILE A 265 5.40 -25.86 3.69
N ALA A 266 5.64 -24.59 3.48
CA ALA A 266 6.63 -23.84 4.25
C ALA A 266 6.01 -23.35 5.57
N ARG A 267 6.86 -22.90 6.47
CA ARG A 267 6.41 -22.28 7.73
C ARG A 267 5.84 -20.87 7.46
N GLU A 268 5.60 -20.15 8.55
CA GLU A 268 5.25 -18.73 8.55
C GLU A 268 6.13 -17.88 7.60
N ASN A 269 5.62 -16.76 7.14
CA ASN A 269 6.39 -15.83 6.29
C ASN A 269 6.65 -14.50 7.02
N TRP A 270 7.69 -13.81 6.62
CA TRP A 270 8.05 -12.50 7.18
C TRP A 270 8.88 -11.66 6.20
N SER A 271 8.98 -10.38 6.49
CA SER A 271 9.83 -9.44 5.74
C SER A 271 10.40 -8.38 6.67
N ALA A 272 11.58 -7.87 6.30
CA ALA A 272 12.10 -6.62 6.83
C ALA A 272 12.15 -5.58 5.71
N TYR A 273 11.96 -4.29 6.05
CA TYR A 273 12.01 -3.20 5.09
C TYR A 273 12.56 -1.91 5.68
N GLY A 274 13.02 -1.03 4.79
CA GLY A 274 13.40 0.34 5.10
C GLY A 274 12.83 1.31 4.07
N VAL A 275 12.51 2.53 4.50
CA VAL A 275 12.03 3.62 3.66
C VAL A 275 12.80 4.88 4.00
N VAL A 276 13.17 5.63 2.98
CA VAL A 276 13.81 6.94 3.09
C VAL A 276 13.06 7.92 2.20
N ASP A 277 12.60 9.01 2.79
CA ASP A 277 12.09 10.18 2.10
C ASP A 277 12.98 11.38 2.49
N VAL A 278 13.54 12.10 1.52
CA VAL A 278 14.46 13.21 1.78
C VAL A 278 14.26 14.36 0.80
N MET A 279 14.24 15.58 1.31
CA MET A 279 14.39 16.77 0.50
C MET A 279 15.87 16.95 0.18
N LEU A 280 16.22 17.04 -1.11
CA LEU A 280 17.60 17.23 -1.57
C LEU A 280 17.94 18.71 -1.79
N LEU A 281 17.01 19.45 -2.38
CA LEU A 281 17.18 20.87 -2.68
C LEU A 281 15.85 21.59 -2.42
N PRO A 282 15.84 22.72 -1.69
CA PRO A 282 14.65 23.53 -1.54
C PRO A 282 14.34 24.25 -2.86
N GLY A 283 13.08 24.44 -3.15
CA GLY A 283 12.65 25.25 -4.28
C GLY A 283 12.83 26.76 -4.05
N PRO A 284 12.64 27.57 -5.09
CA PRO A 284 12.72 29.02 -5.01
C PRO A 284 11.76 29.58 -3.93
N GLY A 285 12.28 30.45 -3.05
CA GLY A 285 11.51 31.02 -1.95
C GLY A 285 11.09 29.99 -0.87
N GLY A 286 11.75 28.84 -0.80
CA GLY A 286 11.45 27.78 0.17
C GLY A 286 10.19 26.96 -0.16
N LYS A 287 9.61 27.13 -1.35
CA LYS A 287 8.43 26.42 -1.79
C LYS A 287 8.80 25.24 -2.69
N GLY A 288 8.31 24.05 -2.33
CA GLY A 288 8.59 22.82 -3.09
C GLY A 288 10.06 22.47 -3.10
N GLY A 289 10.57 21.96 -4.24
CA GLY A 289 11.98 21.60 -4.45
C GLY A 289 12.18 20.15 -4.87
N LEU A 290 13.43 19.76 -5.03
CA LEU A 290 13.81 18.40 -5.40
C LEU A 290 13.84 17.50 -4.18
N ALA A 291 13.11 16.42 -4.25
CA ALA A 291 13.07 15.37 -3.22
C ALA A 291 13.41 14.01 -3.83
N ALA A 292 13.88 13.10 -2.99
CA ALA A 292 14.12 11.71 -3.35
C ALA A 292 13.42 10.78 -2.38
N PHE A 293 13.11 9.60 -2.84
CA PHE A 293 12.67 8.50 -1.98
C PHE A 293 13.35 7.20 -2.39
N ALA A 294 13.47 6.30 -1.43
CA ALA A 294 13.88 4.92 -1.66
C ALA A 294 13.15 3.99 -0.68
N ARG A 295 12.80 2.81 -1.15
CA ARG A 295 12.28 1.72 -0.30
C ARG A 295 12.94 0.42 -0.71
N ALA A 296 13.39 -0.35 0.29
CA ALA A 296 13.92 -1.69 0.14
C ALA A 296 13.16 -2.64 1.05
N ALA A 297 12.80 -3.82 0.56
CA ALA A 297 12.15 -4.87 1.34
C ALA A 297 12.72 -6.23 0.95
N ALA A 298 12.90 -7.11 1.94
CA ALA A 298 13.40 -8.46 1.74
C ALA A 298 12.61 -9.49 2.56
N SER A 299 12.38 -10.66 1.97
CA SER A 299 11.69 -11.82 2.55
C SER A 299 12.46 -13.11 2.27
N PRO A 300 12.29 -14.18 3.06
CA PRO A 300 12.91 -15.48 2.80
C PRO A 300 12.48 -16.05 1.46
N SER A 301 13.44 -16.34 0.59
CA SER A 301 13.20 -16.80 -0.79
C SER A 301 12.48 -18.14 -0.89
N GLY A 302 12.65 -19.03 0.08
CA GLY A 302 12.03 -20.36 0.08
C GLY A 302 10.51 -20.36 0.27
N ARG A 303 9.93 -19.23 0.68
CA ARG A 303 8.50 -19.11 0.97
C ARG A 303 7.88 -17.82 0.41
N SER A 304 8.60 -17.14 -0.46
CA SER A 304 8.19 -15.86 -1.02
C SER A 304 8.29 -15.86 -2.53
N LEU A 305 7.24 -15.43 -3.21
CA LEU A 305 7.24 -15.24 -4.66
C LEU A 305 8.17 -14.08 -5.05
N VAL A 306 8.17 -13.01 -4.26
CA VAL A 306 9.10 -11.88 -4.36
C VAL A 306 9.93 -11.83 -3.10
N SER A 307 11.23 -12.06 -3.20
CA SER A 307 12.15 -12.09 -2.06
C SER A 307 12.93 -10.81 -1.85
N LEU A 308 13.01 -9.95 -2.86
CA LEU A 308 13.62 -8.63 -2.79
C LEU A 308 12.80 -7.64 -3.63
N GLU A 309 12.55 -6.46 -3.08
CA GLU A 309 11.97 -5.33 -3.80
C GLU A 309 12.77 -4.08 -3.49
N LEU A 310 13.14 -3.36 -4.55
CA LEU A 310 13.80 -2.05 -4.47
C LEU A 310 12.98 -1.07 -5.29
N THR A 311 12.57 0.04 -4.69
CA THR A 311 11.90 1.13 -5.37
C THR A 311 12.57 2.44 -4.99
N GLY A 312 12.59 3.40 -5.90
CA GLY A 312 13.13 4.72 -5.62
C GLY A 312 12.81 5.70 -6.73
N GLY A 313 12.99 6.97 -6.45
CA GLY A 313 12.73 8.01 -7.44
C GLY A 313 13.09 9.40 -6.97
N LEU A 314 12.94 10.33 -7.90
CA LEU A 314 13.12 11.76 -7.69
C LEU A 314 11.81 12.47 -8.03
N VAL A 315 11.43 13.44 -7.21
CA VAL A 315 10.25 14.27 -7.41
C VAL A 315 10.62 15.73 -7.24
N TYR A 316 10.34 16.53 -8.23
CA TYR A 316 10.44 17.98 -8.12
C TYR A 316 9.04 18.55 -7.81
N ASN A 317 8.86 19.03 -6.60
CA ASN A 317 7.62 19.66 -6.16
C ASN A 317 7.60 21.13 -6.55
N SER A 318 6.48 21.61 -7.08
CA SER A 318 6.26 23.00 -7.52
C SER A 318 7.29 23.48 -8.57
N PRO A 319 7.54 22.73 -9.67
CA PRO A 319 8.59 23.05 -10.65
C PRO A 319 8.40 24.41 -11.32
N PHE A 320 7.15 24.91 -11.38
CA PHE A 320 6.80 26.19 -11.98
C PHE A 320 6.32 27.22 -10.93
N GLY A 321 6.63 27.01 -9.66
CA GLY A 321 6.20 27.88 -8.56
C GLY A 321 4.72 27.79 -8.22
N ARG A 322 3.95 26.87 -8.83
CA ARG A 322 2.55 26.59 -8.49
C ARG A 322 2.46 25.47 -7.48
N ASP A 323 1.75 25.73 -6.39
CA ASP A 323 1.51 24.71 -5.38
C ASP A 323 0.68 23.55 -5.99
N GLY A 324 1.12 22.31 -5.75
CA GLY A 324 0.46 21.10 -6.26
C GLY A 324 1.00 20.55 -7.57
N ASP A 325 1.81 21.31 -8.34
CA ASP A 325 2.49 20.75 -9.51
C ASP A 325 3.66 19.85 -9.09
N GLN A 326 3.85 18.75 -9.79
CA GLN A 326 4.96 17.83 -9.55
C GLN A 326 5.47 17.24 -10.86
N ALA A 327 6.78 16.99 -10.89
CA ALA A 327 7.46 16.27 -11.97
C ALA A 327 8.43 15.27 -11.35
N GLY A 328 8.50 14.05 -11.86
CA GLY A 328 9.37 13.04 -11.28
C GLY A 328 9.60 11.84 -12.16
N GLY A 329 10.59 11.04 -11.77
CA GLY A 329 10.92 9.75 -12.35
C GLY A 329 11.22 8.73 -11.26
N SER A 330 10.82 7.48 -11.49
CA SER A 330 10.99 6.40 -10.53
C SER A 330 11.44 5.11 -11.19
N VAL A 331 12.07 4.26 -10.40
CA VAL A 331 12.49 2.92 -10.81
C VAL A 331 12.03 1.89 -9.80
N LYS A 332 11.81 0.67 -10.28
CA LYS A 332 11.46 -0.48 -9.47
C LYS A 332 12.23 -1.70 -9.96
N ASN A 333 12.77 -2.46 -9.03
CA ASN A 333 13.41 -3.75 -9.29
C ASN A 333 12.82 -4.81 -8.36
N LEU A 334 12.53 -5.99 -8.91
CA LEU A 334 12.07 -7.16 -8.17
C LEU A 334 13.07 -8.29 -8.38
N GLY A 335 13.50 -8.91 -7.28
CA GLY A 335 14.43 -10.03 -7.28
C GLY A 335 13.81 -11.28 -6.66
N ARG A 336 14.10 -12.45 -7.25
CA ARG A 336 14.01 -13.75 -6.59
C ARG A 336 15.43 -14.18 -6.23
N TYR A 337 15.72 -14.26 -4.97
CA TYR A 337 16.92 -14.95 -4.51
C TYR A 337 16.56 -16.41 -4.33
N ALA A 338 16.64 -17.21 -5.41
CA ALA A 338 16.80 -18.64 -5.30
C ALA A 338 16.93 -19.31 -6.65
N ALA A 339 17.83 -20.25 -6.75
CA ALA A 339 18.00 -21.34 -7.75
C ALA A 339 17.76 -21.02 -9.24
N SER A 340 17.01 -20.00 -9.59
CA SER A 340 16.81 -19.57 -10.98
C SER A 340 18.06 -18.96 -11.62
N TRP A 341 19.06 -18.54 -10.83
CA TRP A 341 20.33 -18.08 -11.36
C TRP A 341 21.08 -19.15 -12.16
N ILE A 342 20.95 -20.41 -11.77
CA ILE A 342 21.61 -21.51 -12.49
C ILE A 342 20.86 -21.86 -13.79
N ALA A 343 19.55 -21.65 -13.86
CA ALA A 343 18.74 -21.92 -15.05
C ALA A 343 18.70 -20.74 -16.03
N CYS A 344 18.77 -19.49 -15.58
CA CYS A 344 18.77 -18.31 -16.45
C CYS A 344 20.10 -18.08 -17.19
N TRP A 345 21.23 -18.59 -16.67
CA TRP A 345 22.50 -18.51 -17.39
C TRP A 345 22.60 -19.43 -18.61
N ARG A 346 21.69 -20.39 -18.76
CA ARG A 346 21.62 -21.28 -19.94
C ARG A 346 20.64 -20.84 -21.03
N LYS A 347 19.77 -19.85 -20.78
CA LYS A 347 18.94 -19.23 -21.83
C LYS A 347 19.16 -17.73 -21.77
N ARG A 348 19.81 -17.19 -22.81
CA ARG A 348 19.97 -15.75 -23.00
C ARG A 348 18.59 -15.08 -22.91
N PRO A 349 18.36 -14.14 -22.02
CA PRO A 349 17.19 -13.30 -22.11
C PRO A 349 17.43 -12.31 -23.24
N SER A 350 16.46 -12.20 -24.16
CA SER A 350 16.31 -11.02 -24.98
C SER A 350 16.05 -9.85 -24.04
N SER A 351 17.00 -8.97 -23.94
CA SER A 351 16.93 -7.73 -23.17
C SER A 351 15.80 -6.85 -23.71
N THR A 352 14.83 -6.54 -22.89
CA THR A 352 14.05 -5.32 -23.06
C THR A 352 13.80 -4.74 -21.67
N ALA A 353 14.68 -3.81 -21.30
CA ALA A 353 14.40 -2.90 -20.21
C ALA A 353 13.28 -1.96 -20.68
N ALA A 354 12.12 -2.04 -20.08
CA ALA A 354 11.11 -1.00 -20.23
C ALA A 354 11.44 0.12 -19.25
N LEU A 355 11.92 1.22 -19.79
CA LEU A 355 11.95 2.52 -19.14
C LEU A 355 10.53 3.12 -19.24
N THR A 356 9.84 3.22 -18.14
CA THR A 356 8.83 4.27 -17.86
C THR A 356 8.71 4.43 -16.35
#